data_b89db62f611f1381b9d07dfdede17815
#
_entry.id   b89db62f611f1381b9d07dfdede17815
#
_cell.length_a   1.000
_cell.length_b   1.000
_cell.length_c   1.000
_cell.angle_alpha   90.00
_cell.angle_beta   90.00
_cell.angle_gamma   90.00
#
_symmetry.space_group_name_H-M   'P 1'
#
loop_
_entity.id
_entity.type
_entity.pdbx_description
1 polymer ?
#
loop_
_entity_poly.entity_id
_entity_poly.type
_entity_poly.pdbx_seq_one_letter_code
_entity_poly.pdbx_strand_id
1 'polypeptide(L)'
;MTSKIASPSIFDLSESQVRHLANINNPFKMGFFLFYKLPAAWFMGVRLKKADTERCEVTLPYHWGSQNPFKSIYFAAQAAAAELSTGALGILAIEGRGKISMLVSHIEMDFTKKAISKTTFTCEQGAEVFEVVERAIQTKEPQTITMVSHGVQATGELVSITKVTWSFKAK
;
A
#
# COMPACT_ATOMS: atom_id res chain seq x y z
N MET A 1 -11.50 -3.15 27.62
CA MET A 1 -10.17 -2.52 27.62
C MET A 1 -9.37 -3.15 26.50
N THR A 2 -9.40 -2.58 25.31
CA THR A 2 -8.60 -3.02 24.17
C THR A 2 -7.18 -2.51 24.37
N SER A 3 -6.27 -3.39 24.72
CA SER A 3 -4.82 -3.12 24.73
C SER A 3 -4.44 -2.68 23.32
N LYS A 4 -4.09 -1.40 23.13
CA LYS A 4 -3.38 -0.95 21.93
C LYS A 4 -2.03 -1.67 21.93
N ILE A 5 -1.88 -2.68 21.08
CA ILE A 5 -0.58 -3.26 20.81
C ILE A 5 0.21 -2.16 20.10
N ALA A 6 1.37 -1.80 20.62
CA ALA A 6 2.22 -0.81 20.00
C ALA A 6 2.68 -1.31 18.62
N SER A 7 2.78 -0.40 17.66
CA SER A 7 3.35 -0.72 16.34
C SER A 7 4.72 -1.40 16.55
N PRO A 8 5.02 -2.50 15.82
CA PRO A 8 6.33 -3.12 15.92
C PRO A 8 7.38 -2.08 15.55
N SER A 9 8.35 -1.87 16.43
CA SER A 9 9.48 -1.01 16.10
C SER A 9 10.35 -1.70 15.05
N ILE A 10 11.20 -0.94 14.36
CA ILE A 10 12.14 -1.53 13.38
C ILE A 10 13.04 -2.59 14.03
N PHE A 11 13.24 -2.53 15.35
CA PHE A 11 14.04 -3.49 16.12
C PHE A 11 13.31 -4.80 16.42
N ASP A 12 11.98 -4.84 16.23
CA ASP A 12 11.16 -6.05 16.42
C ASP A 12 10.95 -6.81 15.09
N LEU A 13 11.45 -6.27 13.98
CA LEU A 13 11.37 -6.90 12.67
C LEU A 13 12.37 -8.04 12.55
N SER A 14 11.96 -9.12 11.86
CA SER A 14 12.89 -10.17 11.45
C SER A 14 13.92 -9.64 10.44
N GLU A 15 15.05 -10.33 10.30
CA GLU A 15 16.08 -9.95 9.31
C GLU A 15 15.53 -9.89 7.87
N SER A 16 14.58 -10.79 7.51
CA SER A 16 13.94 -10.77 6.19
C SER A 16 13.07 -9.53 6.01
N GLN A 17 12.31 -9.12 7.02
CA GLN A 17 11.49 -7.90 6.99
C GLN A 17 12.36 -6.64 6.91
N VAL A 18 13.45 -6.57 7.67
CA VAL A 18 14.41 -5.44 7.58
C VAL A 18 15.00 -5.35 6.18
N ARG A 19 15.40 -6.48 5.60
CA ARG A 19 15.94 -6.54 4.22
C ARG A 19 14.87 -6.17 3.20
N HIS A 20 13.65 -6.66 3.36
CA HIS A 20 12.52 -6.31 2.49
C HIS A 20 12.25 -4.80 2.53
N LEU A 21 12.16 -4.22 3.72
CA LEU A 21 11.94 -2.79 3.92
C LEU A 21 13.04 -1.94 3.25
N ALA A 22 14.31 -2.35 3.39
CA ALA A 22 15.43 -1.69 2.70
C ALA A 22 15.31 -1.80 1.16
N ASN A 23 14.84 -2.94 0.64
CA ASN A 23 14.68 -3.15 -0.79
C ASN A 23 13.54 -2.30 -1.37
N ILE A 24 12.37 -2.24 -0.74
CA ILE A 24 11.24 -1.45 -1.25
C ILE A 24 11.49 0.06 -1.15
N ASN A 25 12.29 0.52 -0.18
CA ASN A 25 12.72 1.91 -0.07
C ASN A 25 13.87 2.28 -1.03
N ASN A 26 14.48 1.31 -1.70
CA ASN A 26 15.47 1.59 -2.73
C ASN A 26 14.77 1.84 -4.07
N PRO A 27 14.85 3.06 -4.65
CA PRO A 27 14.08 3.42 -5.84
C PRO A 27 14.43 2.59 -7.07
N PHE A 28 15.69 2.15 -7.22
CA PHE A 28 16.10 1.32 -8.35
C PHE A 28 15.56 -0.11 -8.23
N LYS A 29 15.67 -0.73 -7.05
CA LYS A 29 15.12 -2.07 -6.81
C LYS A 29 13.61 -2.10 -6.91
N MET A 30 12.94 -1.12 -6.30
CA MET A 30 11.49 -1.01 -6.35
C MET A 30 11.01 -0.67 -7.76
N GLY A 31 11.71 0.19 -8.49
CA GLY A 31 11.43 0.50 -9.89
C GLY A 31 11.53 -0.73 -10.80
N PHE A 32 12.57 -1.56 -10.62
CA PHE A 32 12.71 -2.83 -11.34
C PHE A 32 11.63 -3.84 -10.97
N PHE A 33 11.29 -3.94 -9.68
CA PHE A 33 10.19 -4.80 -9.22
C PHE A 33 8.86 -4.40 -9.87
N LEU A 34 8.52 -3.11 -9.84
CA LEU A 34 7.29 -2.59 -10.47
C LEU A 34 7.28 -2.86 -11.97
N PHE A 35 8.39 -2.60 -12.68
CA PHE A 35 8.51 -2.87 -14.12
C PHE A 35 8.23 -4.34 -14.45
N TYR A 36 8.79 -5.27 -13.68
CA TYR A 36 8.68 -6.70 -13.95
C TYR A 36 7.39 -7.35 -13.41
N LYS A 37 6.92 -6.94 -12.23
CA LYS A 37 5.78 -7.57 -11.54
C LYS A 37 4.46 -6.81 -11.68
N LEU A 38 4.51 -5.49 -11.85
CA LEU A 38 3.34 -4.61 -11.97
C LEU A 38 3.53 -3.62 -13.13
N PRO A 39 3.73 -4.10 -14.38
CA PRO A 39 4.11 -3.25 -15.52
C PRO A 39 3.09 -2.14 -15.79
N ALA A 40 1.80 -2.37 -15.61
CA ALA A 40 0.76 -1.34 -15.77
C ALA A 40 0.94 -0.19 -14.77
N ALA A 41 1.15 -0.50 -13.50
CA ALA A 41 1.41 0.52 -12.46
C ALA A 41 2.71 1.29 -12.76
N TRP A 42 3.77 0.57 -13.18
CA TRP A 42 5.03 1.19 -13.56
C TRP A 42 4.86 2.17 -14.73
N PHE A 43 4.11 1.78 -15.77
CA PHE A 43 3.83 2.61 -16.95
C PHE A 43 3.01 3.85 -16.59
N MET A 44 2.03 3.73 -15.71
CA MET A 44 1.27 4.85 -15.18
C MET A 44 2.09 5.78 -14.26
N GLY A 45 3.36 5.43 -13.97
CA GLY A 45 4.26 6.25 -13.16
C GLY A 45 4.08 6.09 -11.66
N VAL A 46 3.40 5.03 -11.20
CA VAL A 46 3.29 4.70 -9.77
C VAL A 46 4.68 4.41 -9.20
N ARG A 47 5.04 5.07 -8.10
CA ARG A 47 6.35 4.89 -7.44
C ARG A 47 6.16 4.88 -5.92
N LEU A 48 6.71 3.87 -5.25
CA LEU A 48 6.82 3.89 -3.80
C LEU A 48 7.84 4.99 -3.42
N LYS A 49 7.42 5.92 -2.57
CA LYS A 49 8.25 7.05 -2.11
C LYS A 49 8.98 6.70 -0.82
N LYS A 50 8.24 6.13 0.14
CA LYS A 50 8.76 5.72 1.44
C LYS A 50 7.81 4.73 2.09
N ALA A 51 8.35 3.73 2.77
CA ALA A 51 7.60 2.86 3.66
C ALA A 51 8.38 2.62 4.95
N ASP A 52 7.66 2.44 6.04
CA ASP A 52 8.16 1.96 7.33
C ASP A 52 7.13 0.97 7.94
N THR A 53 7.23 0.67 9.23
CA THR A 53 6.32 -0.26 9.91
C THR A 53 4.94 0.32 10.18
N GLU A 54 4.78 1.63 10.07
CA GLU A 54 3.55 2.34 10.41
C GLU A 54 2.82 2.82 9.18
N ARG A 55 3.58 3.31 8.17
CA ARG A 55 2.98 3.94 6.99
C ARG A 55 3.72 3.65 5.69
N CYS A 56 2.99 3.79 4.59
CA CYS A 56 3.53 3.73 3.24
C CYS A 56 3.02 4.90 2.40
N GLU A 57 3.94 5.56 1.70
CA GLU A 57 3.66 6.65 0.76
C GLU A 57 4.00 6.22 -0.67
N VAL A 58 3.03 6.37 -1.56
CA VAL A 58 3.17 6.07 -2.99
C VAL A 58 2.84 7.33 -3.78
N THR A 59 3.64 7.66 -4.79
CA THR A 59 3.41 8.82 -5.64
C THR A 59 2.93 8.41 -7.03
N LEU A 60 2.06 9.23 -7.59
CA LEU A 60 1.51 9.10 -8.94
C LEU A 60 1.57 10.48 -9.62
N PRO A 61 2.36 10.65 -10.71
CA PRO A 61 2.41 11.90 -11.45
C PRO A 61 1.19 12.07 -12.35
N TYR A 62 0.83 13.30 -12.68
CA TYR A 62 -0.10 13.61 -13.76
C TYR A 62 0.69 13.78 -15.06
N HIS A 63 0.56 12.83 -15.96
CA HIS A 63 1.21 12.83 -17.27
C HIS A 63 0.40 11.96 -18.27
N TRP A 64 0.87 11.86 -19.50
CA TRP A 64 0.18 11.12 -20.57
C TRP A 64 -0.20 9.68 -20.19
N GLY A 65 0.67 8.93 -19.52
CA GLY A 65 0.41 7.54 -19.14
C GLY A 65 -0.57 7.37 -17.98
N SER A 66 -0.90 8.43 -17.25
CA SER A 66 -1.81 8.40 -16.10
C SER A 66 -3.06 9.26 -16.27
N GLN A 67 -3.19 9.99 -17.39
CA GLN A 67 -4.31 10.91 -17.60
C GLN A 67 -5.57 10.22 -18.13
N ASN A 68 -6.70 10.91 -18.00
CA ASN A 68 -7.96 10.57 -18.61
C ASN A 68 -8.42 11.70 -19.57
N PRO A 69 -9.48 11.49 -20.41
CA PRO A 69 -10.00 12.52 -21.32
C PRO A 69 -10.51 13.79 -20.63
N PHE A 70 -10.79 13.73 -19.32
CA PHE A 70 -11.30 14.86 -18.53
C PHE A 70 -10.19 15.74 -17.95
N LYS A 71 -8.94 15.60 -18.42
CA LYS A 71 -7.74 16.35 -17.98
C LYS A 71 -7.46 16.18 -16.47
N SER A 72 -7.53 14.97 -16.00
CA SER A 72 -7.17 14.58 -14.62
C SER A 72 -6.54 13.20 -14.61
N ILE A 73 -5.99 12.78 -13.46
CA ILE A 73 -5.46 11.43 -13.30
C ILE A 73 -6.61 10.42 -13.42
N TYR A 74 -6.38 9.37 -14.21
CA TYR A 74 -7.32 8.27 -14.43
C TYR A 74 -7.58 7.52 -13.12
N PHE A 75 -8.84 7.16 -12.86
CA PHE A 75 -9.22 6.53 -11.60
C PHE A 75 -8.46 5.21 -11.35
N ALA A 76 -8.24 4.41 -12.40
CA ALA A 76 -7.51 3.15 -12.24
C ALA A 76 -6.03 3.36 -11.86
N ALA A 77 -5.41 4.46 -12.31
CA ALA A 77 -4.07 4.83 -11.87
C ALA A 77 -4.04 5.24 -10.39
N GLN A 78 -5.07 5.96 -9.95
CA GLN A 78 -5.24 6.29 -8.52
C GLN A 78 -5.48 5.02 -7.68
N ALA A 79 -6.33 4.09 -8.16
CA ALA A 79 -6.56 2.81 -7.51
C ALA A 79 -5.27 1.99 -7.37
N ALA A 80 -4.45 1.92 -8.43
CA ALA A 80 -3.17 1.20 -8.40
C ALA A 80 -2.19 1.80 -7.38
N ALA A 81 -2.14 3.14 -7.26
CA ALA A 81 -1.27 3.80 -6.28
C ALA A 81 -1.77 3.61 -4.84
N ALA A 82 -3.09 3.69 -4.63
CA ALA A 82 -3.72 3.45 -3.33
C ALA A 82 -3.56 2.00 -2.89
N GLU A 83 -3.80 1.04 -3.80
CA GLU A 83 -3.60 -0.39 -3.54
C GLU A 83 -2.16 -0.67 -3.15
N LEU A 84 -1.17 -0.15 -3.88
CA LEU A 84 0.24 -0.34 -3.56
C LEU A 84 0.59 0.23 -2.18
N SER A 85 0.01 1.36 -1.76
CA SER A 85 0.29 1.97 -0.45
C SER A 85 -0.19 1.11 0.72
N THR A 86 -1.28 0.38 0.54
CA THR A 86 -1.81 -0.58 1.53
C THR A 86 -1.13 -1.94 1.41
N GLY A 87 -0.96 -2.43 0.17
CA GLY A 87 -0.39 -3.74 -0.13
C GLY A 87 1.07 -3.87 0.29
N ALA A 88 1.87 -2.81 0.17
CA ALA A 88 3.26 -2.82 0.61
C ALA A 88 3.41 -3.07 2.12
N LEU A 89 2.51 -2.52 2.93
CA LEU A 89 2.45 -2.79 4.38
C LEU A 89 2.04 -4.23 4.66
N GLY A 90 1.05 -4.75 3.92
CA GLY A 90 0.63 -6.14 4.03
C GLY A 90 1.74 -7.13 3.66
N ILE A 91 2.47 -6.86 2.56
CA ILE A 91 3.62 -7.69 2.16
C ILE A 91 4.73 -7.65 3.22
N LEU A 92 5.03 -6.47 3.78
CA LEU A 92 6.00 -6.34 4.87
C LEU A 92 5.58 -7.18 6.09
N ALA A 93 4.29 -7.16 6.44
CA ALA A 93 3.77 -7.91 7.59
C ALA A 93 3.87 -9.43 7.41
N ILE A 94 3.74 -9.96 6.18
CA ILE A 94 3.83 -11.41 5.90
C ILE A 94 5.25 -11.89 5.59
N GLU A 95 6.19 -10.98 5.31
CA GLU A 95 7.55 -11.31 4.89
C GLU A 95 8.28 -12.19 5.93
N GLY A 96 8.80 -13.33 5.47
CA GLY A 96 9.54 -14.28 6.32
C GLY A 96 8.68 -15.06 7.33
N ARG A 97 7.34 -14.96 7.26
CA ARG A 97 6.43 -15.58 8.23
C ARG A 97 5.73 -16.87 7.73
N GLY A 98 6.35 -17.54 6.77
CA GLY A 98 5.84 -18.80 6.20
C GLY A 98 4.93 -18.55 4.98
N LYS A 99 4.10 -19.56 4.65
CA LYS A 99 3.19 -19.47 3.50
C LYS A 99 1.89 -18.77 3.92
N ILE A 100 1.77 -17.51 3.60
CA ILE A 100 0.56 -16.71 3.83
C ILE A 100 0.04 -16.24 2.47
N SER A 101 -1.22 -16.55 2.15
CA SER A 101 -1.89 -15.96 0.99
C SER A 101 -2.44 -14.59 1.37
N MET A 102 -2.29 -13.63 0.45
CA MET A 102 -2.79 -12.26 0.55
C MET A 102 -3.63 -11.96 -0.69
N LEU A 103 -4.83 -11.44 -0.51
CA LEU A 103 -5.78 -11.18 -1.59
C LEU A 103 -6.57 -9.91 -1.31
N VAL A 104 -6.70 -9.04 -2.31
CA VAL A 104 -7.71 -7.96 -2.29
C VAL A 104 -9.09 -8.57 -2.48
N SER A 105 -9.95 -8.41 -1.49
CA SER A 105 -11.34 -8.90 -1.54
C SER A 105 -12.35 -7.82 -1.91
N HIS A 106 -12.03 -6.54 -1.65
CA HIS A 106 -12.89 -5.40 -1.96
C HIS A 106 -12.09 -4.11 -2.11
N ILE A 107 -12.56 -3.23 -3.01
CA ILE A 107 -12.05 -1.86 -3.16
C ILE A 107 -13.24 -0.92 -3.25
N GLU A 108 -13.20 0.16 -2.49
CA GLU A 108 -14.14 1.29 -2.54
C GLU A 108 -13.34 2.58 -2.68
N MET A 109 -13.74 3.46 -3.58
CA MET A 109 -13.06 4.74 -3.80
C MET A 109 -14.04 5.89 -3.87
N ASP A 110 -13.77 6.91 -3.07
CA ASP A 110 -14.43 8.21 -3.12
C ASP A 110 -13.51 9.25 -3.74
N PHE A 111 -14.00 9.97 -4.76
CA PHE A 111 -13.28 11.04 -5.43
C PHE A 111 -13.85 12.39 -4.99
N THR A 112 -13.07 13.15 -4.25
CA THR A 112 -13.49 14.44 -3.69
C THR A 112 -13.21 15.60 -4.65
N LYS A 113 -12.14 15.48 -5.45
CA LYS A 113 -11.71 16.49 -6.43
C LYS A 113 -10.96 15.85 -7.60
N LYS A 114 -10.84 16.58 -8.72
CA LYS A 114 -9.98 16.17 -9.82
C LYS A 114 -8.51 16.21 -9.39
N ALA A 115 -7.81 15.10 -9.54
CA ALA A 115 -6.37 15.04 -9.39
C ALA A 115 -5.70 15.55 -10.66
N ILE A 116 -5.15 16.76 -10.63
CA ILE A 116 -4.56 17.45 -11.79
C ILE A 116 -3.05 17.71 -11.63
N SER A 117 -2.47 17.22 -10.57
CA SER A 117 -1.04 17.32 -10.30
C SER A 117 -0.53 16.04 -9.63
N LYS A 118 0.79 15.96 -9.40
CA LYS A 118 1.38 14.83 -8.68
C LYS A 118 0.64 14.58 -7.36
N THR A 119 0.14 13.37 -7.18
CA THR A 119 -0.65 12.95 -6.01
C THR A 119 0.17 11.95 -5.19
N THR A 120 0.14 12.09 -3.88
CA THR A 120 0.73 11.13 -2.93
C THR A 120 -0.40 10.39 -2.24
N PHE A 121 -0.33 9.06 -2.29
CA PHE A 121 -1.25 8.13 -1.63
C PHE A 121 -0.58 7.60 -0.36
N THR A 122 -1.22 7.81 0.78
CA THR A 122 -0.66 7.45 2.09
C THR A 122 -1.62 6.53 2.84
N CYS A 123 -1.09 5.39 3.30
CA CYS A 123 -1.74 4.53 4.26
C CYS A 123 -0.92 4.52 5.56
N GLU A 124 -1.59 4.65 6.72
CA GLU A 124 -0.96 4.76 8.05
C GLU A 124 -1.42 3.63 9.00
N GLN A 125 -1.79 2.47 8.43
CA GLN A 125 -2.32 1.33 9.17
C GLN A 125 -1.35 0.14 9.21
N GLY A 126 -0.06 0.43 9.34
CA GLY A 126 0.95 -0.61 9.44
C GLY A 126 0.78 -1.47 10.68
N ALA A 127 0.56 -0.88 11.86
CA ALA A 127 0.38 -1.63 13.11
C ALA A 127 -0.80 -2.60 13.01
N GLU A 128 -1.94 -2.13 12.52
CA GLU A 128 -3.17 -2.92 12.43
C GLU A 128 -3.01 -4.12 11.49
N VAL A 129 -2.29 -3.96 10.36
CA VAL A 129 -2.07 -5.09 9.44
C VAL A 129 -1.13 -6.13 10.04
N PHE A 130 -0.12 -5.73 10.83
CA PHE A 130 0.73 -6.67 11.55
C PHE A 130 -0.09 -7.51 12.54
N GLU A 131 -1.01 -6.90 13.31
CA GLU A 131 -1.91 -7.60 14.22
C GLU A 131 -2.81 -8.59 13.51
N VAL A 132 -3.37 -8.19 12.35
CA VAL A 132 -4.25 -9.05 11.54
C VAL A 132 -3.49 -10.26 10.99
N VAL A 133 -2.27 -10.05 10.50
CA VAL A 133 -1.40 -11.14 10.03
C VAL A 133 -1.04 -12.09 11.18
N GLU A 134 -0.74 -11.55 12.38
CA GLU A 134 -0.45 -12.37 13.57
C GLU A 134 -1.66 -13.27 13.91
N ARG A 135 -2.88 -12.71 13.94
CA ARG A 135 -4.10 -13.51 14.16
C ARG A 135 -4.29 -14.60 13.10
N ALA A 136 -4.02 -14.29 11.82
CA ALA A 136 -4.13 -15.28 10.75
C ALA A 136 -3.15 -16.45 10.94
N ILE A 137 -1.94 -16.16 11.46
CA ILE A 137 -0.93 -17.18 11.77
C ILE A 137 -1.37 -18.06 12.94
N GLN A 138 -1.87 -17.43 14.01
CA GLN A 138 -2.26 -18.12 15.25
C GLN A 138 -3.51 -18.99 15.06
N THR A 139 -4.52 -18.47 14.35
CA THR A 139 -5.81 -19.15 14.19
C THR A 139 -5.86 -20.12 13.01
N LYS A 140 -4.96 -19.95 12.01
CA LYS A 140 -5.01 -20.61 10.69
C LYS A 140 -6.28 -20.31 9.89
N GLU A 141 -7.12 -19.39 10.37
CA GLU A 141 -8.33 -18.94 9.71
C GLU A 141 -8.08 -17.66 8.89
N PRO A 142 -8.85 -17.44 7.82
CA PRO A 142 -8.78 -16.18 7.08
C PRO A 142 -9.08 -14.99 7.99
N GLN A 143 -8.23 -13.96 7.94
CA GLN A 143 -8.42 -12.69 8.62
C GLN A 143 -8.49 -11.58 7.59
N THR A 144 -9.34 -10.58 7.83
CA THR A 144 -9.52 -9.43 6.92
C THR A 144 -9.26 -8.12 7.64
N ILE A 145 -8.77 -7.15 6.86
CA ILE A 145 -8.64 -5.76 7.29
C ILE A 145 -9.01 -4.84 6.13
N THR A 146 -9.76 -3.78 6.41
CA THR A 146 -9.96 -2.68 5.47
C THR A 146 -9.00 -1.56 5.80
N MET A 147 -8.06 -1.32 4.88
CA MET A 147 -7.04 -0.29 4.99
C MET A 147 -7.42 0.93 4.15
N VAL A 148 -7.15 2.12 4.66
CA VAL A 148 -7.50 3.39 4.02
C VAL A 148 -6.26 4.07 3.47
N SER A 149 -6.34 4.47 2.20
CA SER A 149 -5.32 5.28 1.53
C SER A 149 -5.89 6.65 1.16
N HIS A 150 -5.22 7.71 1.59
CA HIS A 150 -5.59 9.09 1.27
C HIS A 150 -4.73 9.60 0.12
N GLY A 151 -5.37 10.00 -0.99
CA GLY A 151 -4.73 10.63 -2.14
C GLY A 151 -4.72 12.14 -1.98
N VAL A 152 -3.55 12.75 -1.78
CA VAL A 152 -3.37 14.20 -1.62
C VAL A 152 -2.48 14.72 -2.73
N GLN A 153 -2.97 15.69 -3.50
CA GLN A 153 -2.20 16.29 -4.60
C GLN A 153 -1.20 17.34 -4.10
N ALA A 154 -0.28 17.77 -4.99
CA ALA A 154 0.82 18.65 -4.64
C ALA A 154 0.38 20.00 -4.03
N THR A 155 -0.85 20.43 -4.25
CA THR A 155 -1.45 21.64 -3.66
C THR A 155 -1.91 21.44 -2.21
N GLY A 156 -1.84 20.21 -1.66
CA GLY A 156 -2.34 19.87 -0.33
C GLY A 156 -3.82 19.44 -0.30
N GLU A 157 -4.50 19.41 -1.45
CA GLU A 157 -5.90 19.03 -1.51
C GLU A 157 -6.08 17.52 -1.52
N LEU A 158 -7.02 17.01 -0.72
CA LEU A 158 -7.48 15.64 -0.75
C LEU A 158 -8.30 15.41 -2.04
N VAL A 159 -7.88 14.48 -2.88
CA VAL A 159 -8.52 14.17 -4.16
C VAL A 159 -9.25 12.84 -4.17
N SER A 160 -8.82 11.90 -3.32
CA SER A 160 -9.51 10.62 -3.18
C SER A 160 -9.25 9.97 -1.82
N ILE A 161 -10.23 9.17 -1.38
CA ILE A 161 -10.14 8.26 -0.25
C ILE A 161 -10.40 6.86 -0.78
N THR A 162 -9.46 5.94 -0.59
CA THR A 162 -9.59 4.56 -1.07
C THR A 162 -9.55 3.61 0.09
N LYS A 163 -10.56 2.74 0.19
CA LYS A 163 -10.61 1.64 1.14
C LYS A 163 -10.29 0.34 0.40
N VAL A 164 -9.27 -0.35 0.84
CA VAL A 164 -8.84 -1.64 0.28
C VAL A 164 -8.98 -2.71 1.35
N THR A 165 -9.84 -3.70 1.11
CA THR A 165 -10.01 -4.82 2.04
C THR A 165 -9.09 -5.96 1.62
N TRP A 166 -8.14 -6.29 2.48
CA TRP A 166 -7.20 -7.38 2.32
C TRP A 166 -7.63 -8.59 3.15
N SER A 167 -7.48 -9.78 2.58
CA SER A 167 -7.66 -11.06 3.26
C SER A 167 -6.31 -11.77 3.36
N PHE A 168 -5.96 -12.22 4.56
CA PHE A 168 -4.74 -12.97 4.87
C PHE A 168 -5.11 -14.35 5.40
N LYS A 169 -4.47 -15.41 4.85
CA LYS A 169 -4.65 -16.79 5.33
C LYS A 169 -3.32 -17.53 5.39
N ALA A 170 -2.92 -17.94 6.60
CA ALA A 170 -1.77 -18.83 6.78
C ALA A 170 -2.13 -20.26 6.31
N LYS A 171 -1.19 -20.91 5.63
CA LYS A 171 -1.32 -22.29 5.11
C LYS A 171 -0.56 -23.27 5.98
#